data_aa7896f9a56da98a8bd7def65bf6cde9
#
_entry.id   aa7896f9a56da98a8bd7def65bf6cde9
#
_cell.length_a   1.000
_cell.length_b   1.000
_cell.length_c   1.000
_cell.angle_alpha   90.00
_cell.angle_beta   90.00
_cell.angle_gamma   90.00
#
_symmetry.space_group_name_H-M   'P 1'
#
loop_
_entity.id
_entity.type
_entity.pdbx_description
1 polymer ?
#
loop_
_entity_poly.entity_id
_entity_poly.type
_entity_poly.pdbx_seq_one_letter_code
_entity_poly.pdbx_strand_id
1 'polypeptide(L)'
;PMDHPSRSARDTFYVVDNNPGSVAHPEAHAHGESDVLLRTQTSGVQIHTMESQKPPIYMICPGTVYRPDTADACHLPQFNQIEGLVVDEGITFGDLKGTLDYFVKCMFGEDRKTRYRPHFFPFTEPSCEVDVSCHVCGGKGCNFCKHSGWIEILGCGMVDPNVLINCGIDPEKYTGFAFGIGAERVAALRYDLPDLRTLMTCLLYTSPSPRDCS
;
A
#
# COMPACT_ATOMS: atom_id res chain seq x y z
N PRO A 1 -4.27 6.84 17.91
CA PRO A 1 -5.40 6.83 18.83
C PRO A 1 -6.14 5.49 18.77
N MET A 2 -6.84 5.10 19.88
CA MET A 2 -7.60 3.83 19.95
C MET A 2 -8.78 3.80 18.98
N ASP A 3 -9.30 4.95 18.62
CA ASP A 3 -10.43 5.17 17.71
C ASP A 3 -10.01 5.41 16.24
N HIS A 4 -8.73 5.21 15.92
CA HIS A 4 -8.26 5.42 14.55
C HIS A 4 -8.91 4.40 13.60
N PRO A 5 -9.44 4.84 12.43
CA PRO A 5 -10.14 3.95 11.48
C PRO A 5 -9.35 2.70 11.08
N SER A 6 -8.03 2.82 10.95
CA SER A 6 -7.14 1.67 10.62
C SER A 6 -7.06 0.60 11.71
N ARG A 7 -7.65 0.82 12.88
CA ARG A 7 -7.75 -0.17 13.98
C ARG A 7 -9.10 -0.90 14.01
N SER A 8 -9.96 -0.65 13.04
CA SER A 8 -11.24 -1.34 12.94
C SER A 8 -11.01 -2.86 12.89
N ALA A 9 -11.74 -3.62 13.69
CA ALA A 9 -11.70 -5.09 13.68
C ALA A 9 -12.15 -5.69 12.32
N ARG A 10 -12.80 -4.89 11.46
CA ARG A 10 -13.14 -5.28 10.10
C ARG A 10 -11.94 -5.25 9.16
N ASP A 11 -10.92 -4.42 9.48
CA ASP A 11 -9.79 -4.14 8.60
C ASP A 11 -8.46 -4.65 9.17
N THR A 12 -8.49 -5.25 10.39
CA THR A 12 -7.29 -5.63 11.13
C THR A 12 -7.42 -7.02 11.76
N PHE A 13 -6.40 -7.85 11.62
CA PHE A 13 -6.26 -9.08 12.38
C PHE A 13 -5.63 -8.79 13.74
N TYR A 14 -6.34 -9.11 14.81
CA TYR A 14 -5.81 -9.10 16.17
C TYR A 14 -5.31 -10.48 16.55
N VAL A 15 -4.15 -10.52 17.20
CA VAL A 15 -3.51 -11.75 17.64
C VAL A 15 -3.92 -12.02 19.09
N VAL A 16 -4.45 -13.20 19.36
CA VAL A 16 -4.78 -13.66 20.71
C VAL A 16 -3.95 -14.92 20.99
N ASP A 17 -3.22 -14.91 22.10
CA ASP A 17 -2.45 -16.04 22.59
C ASP A 17 -2.99 -16.46 23.96
N ASN A 18 -3.34 -17.71 24.13
CA ASN A 18 -3.85 -18.27 25.38
C ASN A 18 -2.74 -18.60 26.40
N ASN A 19 -1.48 -18.32 26.08
CA ASN A 19 -0.36 -18.54 26.99
C ASN A 19 -0.26 -17.38 28.03
N PRO A 20 -0.51 -17.64 29.32
CA PRO A 20 -0.35 -16.63 30.36
C PRO A 20 1.11 -16.13 30.39
N GLY A 21 1.31 -14.85 30.16
CA GLY A 21 2.63 -14.23 30.05
C GLY A 21 3.03 -13.85 28.61
N SER A 22 2.25 -14.26 27.61
CA SER A 22 2.37 -13.70 26.26
C SER A 22 1.88 -12.25 26.22
N VAL A 23 2.55 -11.42 25.44
CA VAL A 23 2.09 -10.03 25.18
C VAL A 23 0.75 -9.98 24.43
N ALA A 24 0.34 -11.09 23.80
CA ALA A 24 -0.93 -11.22 23.11
C ALA A 24 -2.02 -11.91 23.98
N HIS A 25 -1.74 -12.19 25.26
CA HIS A 25 -2.72 -12.78 26.16
C HIS A 25 -3.78 -11.74 26.57
N PRO A 26 -5.09 -12.06 26.52
CA PRO A 26 -6.15 -11.09 26.81
C PRO A 26 -6.03 -10.41 28.18
N GLU A 27 -5.54 -11.12 29.21
CA GLU A 27 -5.34 -10.55 30.55
C GLU A 27 -4.17 -9.54 30.63
N ALA A 28 -3.31 -9.49 29.60
CA ALA A 28 -2.25 -8.47 29.54
C ALA A 28 -2.78 -7.07 29.18
N HIS A 29 -4.05 -6.97 28.79
CA HIS A 29 -4.68 -5.73 28.31
C HIS A 29 -5.85 -5.31 29.20
N ALA A 30 -5.98 -4.00 29.42
CA ALA A 30 -6.96 -3.42 30.34
C ALA A 30 -8.43 -3.72 29.98
N HIS A 31 -8.71 -4.12 28.74
CA HIS A 31 -10.06 -4.38 28.24
C HIS A 31 -10.31 -5.86 27.90
N GLY A 32 -9.38 -6.77 28.23
CA GLY A 32 -9.51 -8.20 27.94
C GLY A 32 -9.39 -8.59 26.46
N GLU A 33 -9.10 -7.64 25.58
CA GLU A 33 -8.81 -7.86 24.16
C GLU A 33 -7.34 -7.57 23.90
N SER A 34 -6.70 -8.36 23.04
CA SER A 34 -5.30 -8.16 22.69
C SER A 34 -5.11 -6.85 21.89
N ASP A 35 -4.13 -6.04 22.28
CA ASP A 35 -3.67 -4.89 21.48
C ASP A 35 -2.61 -5.29 20.43
N VAL A 36 -2.20 -6.55 20.42
CA VAL A 36 -1.27 -7.09 19.43
C VAL A 36 -2.02 -7.35 18.14
N LEU A 37 -1.57 -6.77 17.06
CA LEU A 37 -2.18 -6.89 15.74
C LEU A 37 -1.16 -7.25 14.66
N LEU A 38 -1.65 -7.83 13.57
CA LEU A 38 -0.89 -7.93 12.33
C LEU A 38 -1.02 -6.59 11.59
N ARG A 39 0.11 -6.00 11.19
CA ARG A 39 0.10 -4.68 10.56
C ARG A 39 -0.67 -4.69 9.24
N THR A 40 -1.58 -3.75 9.07
CA THR A 40 -2.39 -3.56 7.87
C THR A 40 -1.70 -2.75 6.78
N GLN A 41 -0.62 -2.04 7.16
CA GLN A 41 0.15 -1.12 6.32
C GLN A 41 1.60 -1.08 6.81
N THR A 42 2.51 -0.60 5.98
CA THR A 42 3.91 -0.35 6.37
C THR A 42 4.13 1.07 6.91
N SER A 43 3.08 1.88 7.01
CA SER A 43 3.11 3.30 7.43
C SER A 43 3.75 3.56 8.79
N GLY A 44 3.74 2.58 9.71
CA GLY A 44 4.45 2.70 10.99
C GLY A 44 5.94 2.98 10.84
N VAL A 45 6.57 2.47 9.77
CA VAL A 45 7.99 2.75 9.47
C VAL A 45 8.18 4.20 9.02
N GLN A 46 7.23 4.79 8.32
CA GLN A 46 7.26 6.21 7.96
C GLN A 46 7.28 7.09 9.22
N ILE A 47 6.42 6.79 10.20
CA ILE A 47 6.36 7.51 11.48
C ILE A 47 7.71 7.40 12.21
N HIS A 48 8.22 6.18 12.41
CA HIS A 48 9.51 5.99 13.08
C HIS A 48 10.68 6.68 12.36
N THR A 49 10.63 6.76 11.03
CA THR A 49 11.63 7.50 10.26
C THR A 49 11.52 9.00 10.54
N MET A 50 10.32 9.57 10.50
CA MET A 50 10.09 10.99 10.79
C MET A 50 10.44 11.36 12.24
N GLU A 51 10.23 10.47 13.21
CA GLU A 51 10.62 10.67 14.62
C GLU A 51 12.14 10.61 14.83
N SER A 52 12.85 9.81 14.02
CA SER A 52 14.30 9.57 14.19
C SER A 52 15.20 10.44 13.32
N GLN A 53 14.65 11.05 12.26
CA GLN A 53 15.39 11.85 11.28
C GLN A 53 14.74 13.22 11.08
N LYS A 54 15.58 14.19 10.73
CA LYS A 54 15.09 15.50 10.28
C LYS A 54 14.98 15.52 8.76
N PRO A 55 14.02 16.27 8.18
CA PRO A 55 14.00 16.49 6.74
C PRO A 55 15.34 17.07 6.21
N PRO A 56 15.74 16.76 4.96
CA PRO A 56 14.92 16.05 3.96
C PRO A 56 14.85 14.54 4.19
N ILE A 57 13.66 13.97 3.98
CA ILE A 57 13.40 12.53 4.11
C ILE A 57 12.90 12.00 2.76
N TYR A 58 13.60 11.03 2.21
CA TYR A 58 13.24 10.29 1.00
C TYR A 58 13.37 8.82 1.31
N MET A 59 12.25 8.10 1.39
CA MET A 59 12.30 6.68 1.76
C MET A 59 11.28 5.83 1.01
N ILE A 60 11.60 4.56 0.88
CA ILE A 60 10.66 3.49 0.55
C ILE A 60 10.68 2.44 1.64
N CYS A 61 9.53 1.86 1.92
CA CYS A 61 9.34 0.85 2.96
C CYS A 61 8.58 -0.35 2.43
N PRO A 62 9.27 -1.38 1.93
CA PRO A 62 8.63 -2.64 1.58
C PRO A 62 8.37 -3.49 2.82
N GLY A 63 7.26 -4.23 2.81
CA GLY A 63 6.97 -5.17 3.88
C GLY A 63 5.66 -5.92 3.70
N THR A 64 5.58 -7.09 4.33
CA THR A 64 4.35 -7.88 4.36
C THR A 64 3.32 -7.22 5.25
N VAL A 65 2.08 -7.17 4.78
CA VAL A 65 0.92 -6.60 5.47
C VAL A 65 -0.24 -7.57 5.43
N TYR A 66 -1.22 -7.37 6.31
CA TYR A 66 -2.31 -8.29 6.55
C TYR A 66 -3.63 -7.55 6.61
N ARG A 67 -4.64 -8.03 5.87
CA ARG A 67 -6.00 -7.49 5.90
C ARG A 67 -7.00 -8.64 5.89
N PRO A 68 -8.10 -8.57 6.62
CA PRO A 68 -9.11 -9.64 6.68
C PRO A 68 -9.98 -9.69 5.42
N ASP A 69 -9.37 -9.48 4.25
CA ASP A 69 -10.02 -9.61 2.97
C ASP A 69 -10.24 -11.08 2.61
N THR A 70 -11.37 -11.37 1.98
CA THR A 70 -11.60 -12.69 1.41
C THR A 70 -10.67 -12.90 0.22
N ALA A 71 -9.93 -14.01 0.23
CA ALA A 71 -9.01 -14.34 -0.87
C ALA A 71 -9.77 -14.57 -2.18
N ASP A 72 -9.49 -13.74 -3.18
CA ASP A 72 -9.99 -13.87 -4.55
C ASP A 72 -8.86 -13.65 -5.57
N ALA A 73 -9.20 -13.53 -6.84
CA ALA A 73 -8.21 -13.30 -7.90
C ALA A 73 -7.48 -11.94 -7.77
N CYS A 74 -8.02 -11.00 -6.99
CA CYS A 74 -7.54 -9.62 -6.88
C CYS A 74 -7.14 -9.23 -5.44
N HIS A 75 -7.50 -10.03 -4.44
CA HIS A 75 -7.27 -9.75 -3.03
C HIS A 75 -6.67 -10.96 -2.31
N LEU A 76 -5.74 -10.68 -1.42
CA LEU A 76 -5.08 -11.66 -0.57
C LEU A 76 -5.11 -11.16 0.87
N PRO A 77 -5.36 -12.02 1.87
CA PRO A 77 -5.32 -11.63 3.29
C PRO A 77 -3.90 -11.28 3.77
N GLN A 78 -2.89 -11.73 3.05
CA GLN A 78 -1.48 -11.39 3.23
C GLN A 78 -0.90 -10.99 1.88
N PHE A 79 -0.24 -9.85 1.82
CA PHE A 79 0.44 -9.37 0.60
C PHE A 79 1.61 -8.45 0.96
N ASN A 80 2.42 -8.09 -0.03
CA ASN A 80 3.53 -7.17 0.16
C ASN A 80 3.13 -5.75 -0.28
N GLN A 81 3.31 -4.81 0.62
CA GLN A 81 3.10 -3.40 0.34
C GLN A 81 4.46 -2.69 0.26
N ILE A 82 4.58 -1.75 -0.66
CA ILE A 82 5.70 -0.81 -0.75
C ILE A 82 5.12 0.56 -0.54
N GLU A 83 5.50 1.24 0.54
CA GLU A 83 5.15 2.62 0.76
C GLU A 83 6.36 3.53 0.49
N GLY A 84 6.08 4.70 -0.06
CA GLY A 84 7.05 5.77 -0.24
C GLY A 84 6.64 7.00 0.55
N LEU A 85 7.64 7.71 1.10
CA LEU A 85 7.48 8.98 1.79
C LEU A 85 8.56 9.95 1.30
N VAL A 86 8.14 11.15 0.99
CA VAL A 86 9.02 12.30 0.76
C VAL A 86 8.58 13.43 1.68
N VAL A 87 9.51 14.00 2.44
CA VAL A 87 9.29 15.20 3.26
C VAL A 87 10.47 16.15 3.06
N ASP A 88 10.21 17.32 2.49
CA ASP A 88 11.23 18.34 2.24
C ASP A 88 10.59 19.73 2.17
N GLU A 89 11.39 20.78 1.95
CA GLU A 89 10.89 22.13 1.73
C GLU A 89 10.21 22.23 0.35
N GLY A 90 9.01 22.79 0.31
CA GLY A 90 8.31 23.13 -0.93
C GLY A 90 7.81 21.94 -1.75
N ILE A 91 7.67 20.75 -1.17
CA ILE A 91 7.08 19.59 -1.84
C ILE A 91 5.60 19.84 -2.15
N THR A 92 5.20 19.57 -3.36
CA THR A 92 3.86 19.85 -3.89
C THR A 92 3.12 18.58 -4.33
N PHE A 93 1.82 18.70 -4.52
CA PHE A 93 1.02 17.65 -5.17
C PHE A 93 1.45 17.38 -6.62
N GLY A 94 2.05 18.39 -7.27
CA GLY A 94 2.67 18.25 -8.59
C GLY A 94 3.85 17.27 -8.57
N ASP A 95 4.70 17.34 -7.53
CA ASP A 95 5.84 16.44 -7.37
C ASP A 95 5.40 15.01 -7.14
N LEU A 96 4.35 14.80 -6.32
CA LEU A 96 3.71 13.49 -6.14
C LEU A 96 3.24 12.92 -7.49
N LYS A 97 2.48 13.71 -8.26
CA LYS A 97 1.97 13.27 -9.58
C LYS A 97 3.10 12.96 -10.55
N GLY A 98 4.12 13.82 -10.63
CA GLY A 98 5.28 13.61 -11.49
C GLY A 98 6.03 12.31 -11.14
N THR A 99 6.23 12.05 -9.84
CA THR A 99 6.87 10.83 -9.35
C THR A 99 6.09 9.58 -9.74
N LEU A 100 4.76 9.59 -9.52
CA LEU A 100 3.92 8.43 -9.81
C LEU A 100 3.70 8.22 -11.32
N ASP A 101 3.60 9.29 -12.11
CA ASP A 101 3.53 9.20 -13.57
C ASP A 101 4.82 8.60 -14.14
N TYR A 102 5.97 9.00 -13.61
CA TYR A 102 7.27 8.41 -13.99
C TYR A 102 7.33 6.93 -13.61
N PHE A 103 6.92 6.58 -12.39
CA PHE A 103 6.82 5.19 -11.94
C PHE A 103 5.96 4.34 -12.89
N VAL A 104 4.76 4.83 -13.24
CA VAL A 104 3.82 4.11 -14.12
C VAL A 104 4.44 3.87 -15.49
N LYS A 105 5.11 4.86 -16.07
CA LYS A 105 5.79 4.72 -17.36
C LYS A 105 6.93 3.71 -17.30
N CYS A 106 7.77 3.77 -16.27
CA CYS A 106 8.87 2.81 -16.08
C CYS A 106 8.37 1.37 -15.90
N MET A 107 7.26 1.19 -15.16
CA MET A 107 6.73 -0.15 -14.86
C MET A 107 5.89 -0.75 -15.98
N PHE A 108 5.10 0.07 -16.68
CA PHE A 108 4.07 -0.41 -17.59
C PHE A 108 4.20 0.10 -19.02
N GLY A 109 5.17 0.96 -19.30
CA GLY A 109 5.46 1.51 -20.63
C GLY A 109 4.96 2.95 -20.82
N GLU A 110 5.59 3.66 -21.77
CA GLU A 110 5.38 5.10 -22.04
C GLU A 110 3.94 5.46 -22.46
N ASP A 111 3.23 4.53 -23.08
CA ASP A 111 1.85 4.74 -23.56
C ASP A 111 0.80 4.68 -22.45
N ARG A 112 1.19 4.35 -21.22
CA ARG A 112 0.26 4.25 -20.10
C ARG A 112 -0.16 5.62 -19.61
N LYS A 113 -1.47 5.75 -19.40
CA LYS A 113 -2.08 6.96 -18.83
C LYS A 113 -2.44 6.71 -17.39
N THR A 114 -2.23 7.73 -16.56
CA THR A 114 -2.66 7.76 -15.16
C THR A 114 -3.95 8.56 -15.03
N ARG A 115 -4.76 8.18 -14.06
CA ARG A 115 -5.94 8.91 -13.63
C ARG A 115 -5.93 9.01 -12.11
N TYR A 116 -6.03 10.21 -11.59
CA TYR A 116 -6.10 10.49 -10.15
C TYR A 116 -7.56 10.71 -9.78
N ARG A 117 -8.08 9.85 -8.90
CA ARG A 117 -9.43 9.97 -8.35
C ARG A 117 -9.35 10.48 -6.92
N PRO A 118 -10.04 11.56 -6.54
CA PRO A 118 -10.12 11.99 -5.15
C PRO A 118 -10.59 10.85 -4.25
N HIS A 119 -9.92 10.71 -3.12
CA HIS A 119 -10.24 9.72 -2.09
C HIS A 119 -9.98 10.34 -0.70
N PHE A 120 -10.39 9.67 0.35
CA PHE A 120 -10.11 10.08 1.73
C PHE A 120 -9.22 9.05 2.42
N PHE A 121 -8.09 9.52 2.94
CA PHE A 121 -7.27 8.79 3.91
C PHE A 121 -7.04 9.68 5.12
N PRO A 122 -7.13 9.13 6.37
CA PRO A 122 -7.07 9.96 7.59
C PRO A 122 -5.71 10.58 7.89
N PHE A 123 -4.69 10.27 7.12
CA PHE A 123 -3.30 10.70 7.29
C PHE A 123 -2.74 11.48 6.10
N THR A 124 -3.57 11.75 5.08
CA THR A 124 -3.19 12.57 3.91
C THR A 124 -4.32 13.50 3.49
N GLU A 125 -3.96 14.72 3.04
CA GLU A 125 -4.89 15.71 2.48
C GLU A 125 -4.12 16.65 1.53
N PRO A 126 -4.47 16.78 0.24
CA PRO A 126 -5.46 15.94 -0.46
C PRO A 126 -5.00 14.51 -0.67
N SER A 127 -5.98 13.60 -0.76
CA SER A 127 -5.76 12.17 -0.99
C SER A 127 -6.33 11.74 -2.33
N CYS A 128 -5.69 10.77 -2.97
CA CYS A 128 -6.12 10.19 -4.24
C CYS A 128 -5.86 8.70 -4.33
N GLU A 129 -6.69 8.02 -5.08
CA GLU A 129 -6.36 6.73 -5.69
C GLU A 129 -5.85 6.95 -7.11
N VAL A 130 -4.89 6.14 -7.54
CA VAL A 130 -4.31 6.22 -8.88
C VAL A 130 -4.67 4.98 -9.68
N ASP A 131 -5.29 5.22 -10.82
CA ASP A 131 -5.59 4.21 -11.81
C ASP A 131 -4.64 4.33 -13.00
N VAL A 132 -4.34 3.20 -13.62
CA VAL A 132 -3.65 3.13 -14.92
C VAL A 132 -4.59 2.65 -16.01
N SER A 133 -4.39 3.11 -17.23
CA SER A 133 -5.16 2.63 -18.37
C SER A 133 -4.95 1.13 -18.57
N CYS A 134 -6.06 0.41 -18.79
CA CYS A 134 -6.03 -1.04 -18.99
C CYS A 134 -5.19 -1.42 -20.21
N HIS A 135 -4.23 -2.35 -20.03
CA HIS A 135 -3.34 -2.80 -21.11
C HIS A 135 -4.08 -3.65 -22.15
N VAL A 136 -5.08 -4.41 -21.73
CA VAL A 136 -5.83 -5.30 -22.63
C VAL A 136 -6.65 -4.53 -23.65
N CYS A 137 -7.31 -3.43 -23.25
CA CYS A 137 -8.21 -2.68 -24.11
C CYS A 137 -7.74 -1.25 -24.44
N GLY A 138 -6.55 -0.84 -23.96
CA GLY A 138 -6.04 0.50 -24.18
C GLY A 138 -6.94 1.62 -23.61
N GLY A 139 -7.69 1.33 -22.55
CA GLY A 139 -8.61 2.27 -21.93
C GLY A 139 -10.04 2.27 -22.49
N LYS A 140 -10.37 1.40 -23.46
CA LYS A 140 -11.70 1.34 -24.11
C LYS A 140 -12.78 0.63 -23.27
N GLY A 141 -12.36 -0.16 -22.27
CA GLY A 141 -13.23 -1.01 -21.48
C GLY A 141 -13.28 -2.45 -22.01
N CYS A 142 -13.04 -3.43 -21.13
CA CYS A 142 -13.16 -4.87 -21.42
C CYS A 142 -13.47 -5.64 -20.13
N ASN A 143 -13.67 -6.96 -20.24
CA ASN A 143 -13.97 -7.79 -19.07
C ASN A 143 -12.88 -7.74 -18.01
N PHE A 144 -11.61 -7.64 -18.40
CA PHE A 144 -10.47 -7.56 -17.46
C PHE A 144 -10.56 -6.33 -16.55
N CYS A 145 -10.84 -5.16 -17.09
CA CYS A 145 -11.01 -3.92 -16.32
C CYS A 145 -12.46 -3.67 -15.89
N LYS A 146 -13.33 -4.68 -15.94
CA LYS A 146 -14.77 -4.58 -15.63
C LYS A 146 -15.44 -3.44 -16.42
N HIS A 147 -15.08 -3.30 -17.68
CA HIS A 147 -15.55 -2.29 -18.63
C HIS A 147 -15.23 -0.83 -18.27
N SER A 148 -14.43 -0.59 -17.23
CA SER A 148 -14.04 0.79 -16.83
C SER A 148 -12.97 1.42 -17.73
N GLY A 149 -12.14 0.60 -18.38
CA GLY A 149 -10.93 1.04 -19.09
C GLY A 149 -9.74 1.32 -18.17
N TRP A 150 -9.90 1.23 -16.84
CA TRP A 150 -8.93 1.63 -15.83
C TRP A 150 -8.74 0.54 -14.78
N ILE A 151 -7.55 0.51 -14.19
CA ILE A 151 -7.17 -0.43 -13.13
C ILE A 151 -6.50 0.37 -12.02
N GLU A 152 -7.09 0.32 -10.84
CA GLU A 152 -6.50 0.92 -9.64
C GLU A 152 -5.23 0.19 -9.21
N ILE A 153 -4.17 0.95 -8.93
CA ILE A 153 -2.86 0.41 -8.57
C ILE A 153 -2.36 0.84 -7.20
N LEU A 154 -2.72 2.05 -6.73
CA LEU A 154 -2.19 2.59 -5.48
C LEU A 154 -3.06 3.71 -4.89
N GLY A 155 -2.89 3.95 -3.58
CA GLY A 155 -3.35 5.15 -2.91
C GLY A 155 -2.18 6.09 -2.62
N CYS A 156 -2.45 7.41 -2.63
CA CYS A 156 -1.45 8.44 -2.38
C CYS A 156 -2.08 9.73 -1.84
N GLY A 157 -1.25 10.63 -1.34
CA GLY A 157 -1.68 11.97 -0.93
C GLY A 157 -0.54 12.81 -0.34
N MET A 158 -0.83 14.07 -0.10
CA MET A 158 0.05 14.94 0.68
C MET A 158 -0.06 14.55 2.15
N VAL A 159 1.06 14.50 2.85
CA VAL A 159 1.08 14.16 4.28
C VAL A 159 0.29 15.22 5.06
N ASP A 160 -0.66 14.77 5.89
CA ASP A 160 -1.43 15.68 6.73
C ASP A 160 -0.50 16.45 7.68
N PRO A 161 -0.65 17.78 7.82
CA PRO A 161 0.17 18.59 8.73
C PRO A 161 0.19 18.07 10.16
N ASN A 162 -0.91 17.49 10.66
CA ASN A 162 -0.95 16.91 11.99
C ASN A 162 -0.01 15.69 12.14
N VAL A 163 0.21 14.93 11.07
CA VAL A 163 1.18 13.83 11.09
C VAL A 163 2.60 14.37 11.25
N LEU A 164 2.96 15.45 10.53
CA LEU A 164 4.25 16.12 10.67
C LEU A 164 4.44 16.67 12.08
N ILE A 165 3.45 17.38 12.62
CA ILE A 165 3.47 17.94 13.98
C ILE A 165 3.69 16.85 15.03
N ASN A 166 2.97 15.73 14.91
CA ASN A 166 3.10 14.59 15.83
C ASN A 166 4.50 13.94 15.80
N CYS A 167 5.21 14.06 14.68
CA CYS A 167 6.58 13.61 14.52
C CYS A 167 7.63 14.70 14.83
N GLY A 168 7.21 15.87 15.32
CA GLY A 168 8.12 16.98 15.65
C GLY A 168 8.69 17.73 14.45
N ILE A 169 8.03 17.63 13.29
CA ILE A 169 8.40 18.32 12.05
C ILE A 169 7.51 19.55 11.87
N ASP A 170 8.12 20.70 11.58
CA ASP A 170 7.40 21.98 11.38
C ASP A 170 6.68 21.99 10.01
N PRO A 171 5.32 21.98 9.98
CA PRO A 171 4.55 21.95 8.73
C PRO A 171 4.52 23.29 7.99
N GLU A 172 4.93 24.40 8.64
CA GLU A 172 5.08 25.71 7.95
C GLU A 172 6.34 25.74 7.08
N LYS A 173 7.32 24.90 7.42
CA LYS A 173 8.58 24.80 6.68
C LYS A 173 8.61 23.61 5.73
N TYR A 174 8.10 22.47 6.14
CA TYR A 174 8.18 21.22 5.41
C TYR A 174 6.82 20.72 4.99
N THR A 175 6.75 20.23 3.77
CA THR A 175 5.61 19.52 3.23
C THR A 175 6.05 18.14 2.75
N GLY A 176 5.12 17.25 2.48
CA GLY A 176 5.50 15.92 2.02
C GLY A 176 4.37 15.21 1.32
N PHE A 177 4.70 14.13 0.65
CA PHE A 177 3.72 13.20 0.11
C PHE A 177 4.06 11.76 0.48
N ALA A 178 3.02 10.92 0.48
CA ALA A 178 3.15 9.49 0.67
C ALA A 178 2.31 8.72 -0.36
N PHE A 179 2.72 7.48 -0.63
CA PHE A 179 1.96 6.55 -1.46
C PHE A 179 2.15 5.12 -0.97
N GLY A 180 1.17 4.24 -1.27
CA GLY A 180 1.24 2.82 -0.93
C GLY A 180 0.81 1.94 -2.09
N ILE A 181 1.67 1.00 -2.49
CA ILE A 181 1.51 0.13 -3.66
C ILE A 181 1.52 -1.33 -3.21
N GLY A 182 0.54 -2.13 -3.67
CA GLY A 182 0.59 -3.59 -3.53
C GLY A 182 1.54 -4.19 -4.58
N ALA A 183 2.63 -4.83 -4.14
CA ALA A 183 3.64 -5.38 -5.04
C ALA A 183 3.08 -6.47 -5.95
N GLU A 184 2.21 -7.34 -5.43
CA GLU A 184 1.57 -8.42 -6.20
C GLU A 184 0.67 -7.87 -7.29
N ARG A 185 -0.04 -6.76 -7.04
CA ARG A 185 -0.89 -6.12 -8.05
C ARG A 185 -0.06 -5.54 -9.20
N VAL A 186 1.06 -4.89 -8.88
CA VAL A 186 2.00 -4.40 -9.89
C VAL A 186 2.58 -5.56 -10.70
N ALA A 187 3.01 -6.63 -10.03
CA ALA A 187 3.55 -7.82 -10.70
C ALA A 187 2.50 -8.47 -11.60
N ALA A 188 1.27 -8.62 -11.13
CA ALA A 188 0.18 -9.18 -11.93
C ALA A 188 -0.08 -8.36 -13.20
N LEU A 189 -0.11 -7.04 -13.09
CA LEU A 189 -0.29 -6.16 -14.24
C LEU A 189 0.89 -6.15 -15.22
N ARG A 190 2.12 -6.29 -14.70
CA ARG A 190 3.33 -6.29 -15.50
C ARG A 190 3.54 -7.60 -16.27
N TYR A 191 3.13 -8.72 -15.67
CA TYR A 191 3.36 -10.06 -16.18
C TYR A 191 2.07 -10.77 -16.66
N ASP A 192 0.97 -10.02 -16.79
CA ASP A 192 -0.35 -10.51 -17.23
C ASP A 192 -0.85 -11.72 -16.43
N LEU A 193 -0.65 -11.70 -15.12
CA LEU A 193 -1.13 -12.75 -14.23
C LEU A 193 -2.63 -12.58 -13.97
N PRO A 194 -3.44 -13.61 -14.25
CA PRO A 194 -4.89 -13.50 -14.11
C PRO A 194 -5.40 -13.62 -12.67
N ASP A 195 -4.56 -14.12 -11.75
CA ASP A 195 -4.95 -14.45 -10.39
C ASP A 195 -3.76 -14.25 -9.44
N LEU A 196 -3.91 -13.33 -8.46
CA LEU A 196 -2.88 -13.03 -7.47
C LEU A 196 -2.53 -14.23 -6.58
N ARG A 197 -3.45 -15.17 -6.38
CA ARG A 197 -3.21 -16.38 -5.57
C ARG A 197 -2.08 -17.23 -6.14
N THR A 198 -1.83 -17.15 -7.45
CA THR A 198 -0.72 -17.86 -8.10
C THR A 198 0.65 -17.42 -7.61
N LEU A 199 0.77 -16.17 -7.11
CA LEU A 199 2.00 -15.65 -6.52
C LEU A 199 2.29 -16.22 -5.12
N MET A 200 1.27 -16.73 -4.43
CA MET A 200 1.37 -17.29 -3.08
C MET A 200 1.43 -18.82 -3.06
N THR A 201 1.17 -19.47 -4.19
CA THR A 201 1.26 -20.91 -4.34
C THR A 201 2.61 -21.31 -4.91
N CYS A 202 3.12 -22.49 -4.53
CA CYS A 202 4.33 -23.05 -5.13
C CYS A 202 4.03 -23.47 -6.58
N LEU A 203 4.40 -22.63 -7.53
CA LEU A 203 4.19 -22.83 -8.98
C LEU A 203 5.21 -23.80 -9.63
N LEU A 204 5.96 -24.56 -8.83
CA LEU A 204 6.97 -25.51 -9.36
C LEU A 204 6.41 -26.51 -10.39
N TYR A 205 5.10 -26.74 -10.34
CA TYR A 205 4.42 -27.67 -11.27
C TYR A 205 3.86 -27.00 -12.53
N THR A 206 3.90 -25.67 -12.64
CA THR A 206 3.37 -24.95 -13.79
C THR A 206 4.44 -24.32 -14.68
N SER A 207 5.67 -24.22 -14.23
CA SER A 207 6.81 -23.87 -15.06
C SER A 207 7.38 -25.15 -15.68
N PRO A 208 7.50 -25.24 -17.02
CA PRO A 208 8.24 -26.36 -17.64
C PRO A 208 9.65 -26.37 -17.07
N SER A 209 10.03 -27.47 -16.45
CA SER A 209 11.42 -27.67 -16.01
C SER A 209 12.33 -27.63 -17.25
N PRO A 210 13.55 -27.10 -17.13
CA PRO A 210 14.54 -27.24 -18.23
C PRO A 210 14.75 -28.68 -18.68
N ARG A 211 14.33 -29.67 -17.87
CA ARG A 211 14.35 -31.10 -18.22
C ARG A 211 13.15 -31.54 -19.06
N ASP A 212 12.07 -30.75 -19.09
CA ASP A 212 10.86 -31.07 -19.86
C ASP A 212 10.91 -30.46 -21.27
N CYS A 213 11.99 -29.75 -21.60
CA CYS A 213 12.24 -29.13 -22.91
C CYS A 213 13.19 -29.94 -23.79
N SER A 214 13.43 -31.22 -23.49
CA SER A 214 14.28 -32.13 -24.28
C SER A 214 13.46 -33.08 -25.14
#